data_7ef16d3625da394750bdcbc77cfce4ce
#
_entry.id   7ef16d3625da394750bdcbc77cfce4ce
#
_cell.length_a   1.000
_cell.length_b   1.000
_cell.length_c   1.000
_cell.angle_alpha   90.00
_cell.angle_beta   90.00
_cell.angle_gamma   90.00
#
_symmetry.space_group_name_H-M   'P 1'
#
loop_
_entity.id
_entity.type
_entity.pdbx_description
1 polymer ?
#
loop_
_entity_poly.entity_id
_entity_poly.type
_entity_poly.pdbx_seq_one_letter_code
_entity_poly.pdbx_strand_id
1 'polypeptide(L)'
;MKFLTRVRPRIVSKVIYCCQIGELLSKGYLADLHYYDLTTLDLRRVRSNSTGADYDERSLLAEYERSGFYDKLSNTVVKVLQPKSGIPRKGVLVFTAFTREARQLVDKLQSLGVNAAIVTGETPKKEREAILEGFKRREIKVVANVGVLTTGFDYPALDTVVLARPTKSLGLYYQMVGRAIRPFEGKDGWIVDLSGNYSRFGNVADLFISRPPGTTKWAVYSRGTQLTNVVLI
;
A
#
# COMPACT_ATOMS: atom_id res chain seq x y z
N MET A 1 5.50 8.64 -9.74
CA MET A 1 4.27 9.10 -10.43
C MET A 1 4.63 10.32 -11.26
N LYS A 2 4.33 10.32 -12.57
CA LYS A 2 4.42 11.54 -13.38
C LYS A 2 3.07 12.22 -13.33
N PHE A 3 3.03 13.47 -12.92
CA PHE A 3 1.79 14.25 -12.99
C PHE A 3 1.41 14.49 -14.45
N LEU A 4 0.14 14.34 -14.78
CA LEU A 4 -0.37 14.52 -16.15
C LEU A 4 -0.04 15.89 -16.75
N THR A 5 0.07 16.93 -15.92
CA THR A 5 0.50 18.28 -16.32
C THR A 5 1.98 18.34 -16.74
N ARG A 6 2.78 17.31 -16.50
CA ARG A 6 4.22 17.24 -16.84
C ARG A 6 4.57 16.18 -17.90
N VAL A 7 3.58 15.52 -18.47
CA VAL A 7 3.77 14.61 -19.62
C VAL A 7 4.08 15.44 -20.86
N ARG A 8 5.04 15.00 -21.66
CA ARG A 8 5.32 15.64 -22.97
C ARG A 8 4.94 14.67 -24.09
N PRO A 9 4.17 15.11 -25.11
CA PRO A 9 3.58 16.44 -25.24
C PRO A 9 2.60 16.75 -24.11
N ARG A 10 2.44 18.04 -23.76
CA ARG A 10 1.60 18.49 -22.65
C ARG A 10 0.12 18.32 -23.03
N ILE A 11 -0.54 17.33 -22.44
CA ILE A 11 -1.95 17.02 -22.67
C ILE A 11 -2.86 17.79 -21.69
N VAL A 12 -2.41 17.89 -20.42
CA VAL A 12 -3.15 18.58 -19.35
C VAL A 12 -2.41 19.85 -18.97
N SER A 13 -3.08 20.98 -19.00
CA SER A 13 -2.47 22.30 -18.79
C SER A 13 -2.62 22.87 -17.38
N LYS A 14 -3.72 22.52 -16.67
CA LYS A 14 -4.00 23.04 -15.31
C LYS A 14 -4.88 22.08 -14.51
N VAL A 15 -4.83 22.23 -13.17
CA VAL A 15 -5.80 21.63 -12.26
C VAL A 15 -7.00 22.56 -12.16
N ILE A 16 -8.19 22.07 -12.51
CA ILE A 16 -9.43 22.86 -12.49
C ILE A 16 -10.14 22.67 -11.14
N TYR A 17 -10.15 21.44 -10.64
CA TYR A 17 -10.82 21.06 -9.40
C TYR A 17 -10.00 19.97 -8.68
N CYS A 18 -10.06 19.97 -7.36
CA CYS A 18 -9.47 18.94 -6.52
C CYS A 18 -10.45 18.58 -5.42
N CYS A 19 -10.90 17.33 -5.39
CA CYS A 19 -11.66 16.77 -4.28
C CYS A 19 -10.70 16.19 -3.25
N GLN A 20 -10.85 16.58 -1.99
CA GLN A 20 -10.01 16.12 -0.91
C GLN A 20 -10.51 14.76 -0.39
N ILE A 21 -9.59 13.90 0.06
CA ILE A 21 -9.93 12.57 0.59
C ILE A 21 -10.81 12.71 1.83
N GLY A 22 -10.48 13.64 2.73
CA GLY A 22 -11.27 13.91 3.93
C GLY A 22 -12.72 14.29 3.62
N GLU A 23 -12.95 15.05 2.53
CA GLU A 23 -14.30 15.36 2.04
C GLU A 23 -15.05 14.10 1.58
N LEU A 24 -14.39 13.20 0.86
CA LEU A 24 -14.99 11.95 0.39
C LEU A 24 -15.30 11.00 1.55
N LEU A 25 -14.44 10.93 2.57
CA LEU A 25 -14.68 10.17 3.79
C LEU A 25 -15.89 10.73 4.56
N SER A 26 -15.95 12.04 4.79
CA SER A 26 -17.06 12.66 5.53
C SER A 26 -18.42 12.49 4.85
N LYS A 27 -18.43 12.29 3.53
CA LYS A 27 -19.64 12.03 2.73
C LYS A 27 -19.96 10.54 2.56
N GLY A 28 -19.17 9.63 3.16
CA GLY A 28 -19.36 8.18 3.05
C GLY A 28 -19.02 7.59 1.67
N TYR A 29 -18.33 8.34 0.81
CA TYR A 29 -17.87 7.84 -0.50
C TYR A 29 -16.63 6.96 -0.42
N LEU A 30 -16.01 6.88 0.74
CA LEU A 30 -14.87 6.02 1.04
C LEU A 30 -15.13 5.33 2.39
N ALA A 31 -14.53 4.14 2.58
CA ALA A 31 -14.57 3.42 3.85
C ALA A 31 -13.60 4.06 4.86
N ASP A 32 -13.96 4.04 6.13
CA ASP A 32 -13.07 4.46 7.20
C ASP A 32 -11.82 3.59 7.26
N LEU A 33 -10.69 4.18 7.65
CA LEU A 33 -9.41 3.51 7.71
C LEU A 33 -8.85 3.49 9.13
N HIS A 34 -8.50 2.29 9.56
CA HIS A 34 -7.76 2.05 10.80
C HIS A 34 -6.31 1.71 10.48
N TYR A 35 -5.36 2.33 11.18
CA TYR A 35 -3.94 2.13 10.96
C TYR A 35 -3.27 1.48 12.16
N TYR A 36 -2.44 0.47 11.88
CA TYR A 36 -1.50 -0.12 12.83
C TYR A 36 -0.09 0.08 12.30
N ASP A 37 0.67 0.96 12.93
CA ASP A 37 2.09 1.14 12.65
C ASP A 37 2.89 0.14 13.50
N LEU A 38 3.35 -0.90 12.85
CA LEU A 38 4.18 -1.95 13.41
C LEU A 38 5.58 -1.93 12.77
N THR A 39 6.07 -0.76 12.43
CA THR A 39 7.36 -0.55 11.74
C THR A 39 8.48 -1.32 12.42
N THR A 40 9.14 -2.19 11.67
CA THR A 40 10.22 -3.05 12.14
C THR A 40 11.56 -2.78 11.46
N LEU A 41 11.55 -1.98 10.39
CA LEU A 41 12.72 -1.65 9.58
C LEU A 41 13.37 -0.34 10.05
N ASP A 42 14.69 -0.31 10.14
CA ASP A 42 15.43 0.94 10.31
C ASP A 42 15.83 1.50 8.92
N LEU A 43 14.94 2.28 8.33
CA LEU A 43 15.14 2.83 6.99
C LEU A 43 16.28 3.85 6.88
N ARG A 44 16.86 4.30 8.00
CA ARG A 44 18.08 5.14 8.00
C ARG A 44 19.30 4.36 7.52
N ARG A 45 19.27 3.03 7.63
CA ARG A 45 20.31 2.12 7.14
C ARG A 45 20.15 1.75 5.67
N VAL A 46 19.00 2.09 5.07
CA VAL A 46 18.68 1.73 3.68
C VAL A 46 19.01 2.90 2.76
N ARG A 47 19.89 2.68 1.80
CA ARG A 47 20.28 3.69 0.81
C ARG A 47 19.14 3.98 -0.18
N SER A 48 19.23 5.13 -0.82
CA SER A 48 18.41 5.42 -2.00
C SER A 48 18.99 4.72 -3.23
N ASN A 49 18.11 4.36 -4.17
CA ASN A 49 18.55 3.89 -5.48
C ASN A 49 19.25 5.01 -6.29
N SER A 50 19.81 4.68 -7.44
CA SER A 50 20.59 5.61 -8.28
C SER A 50 19.83 6.88 -8.70
N THR A 51 18.51 6.80 -8.79
CA THR A 51 17.65 7.95 -9.12
C THR A 51 17.17 8.74 -7.90
N GLY A 52 17.42 8.25 -6.68
CA GLY A 52 16.89 8.81 -5.44
C GLY A 52 15.36 8.64 -5.27
N ALA A 53 14.68 8.03 -6.23
CA ALA A 53 13.23 7.95 -6.28
C ALA A 53 12.63 6.88 -5.35
N ASP A 54 13.41 5.87 -4.97
CA ASP A 54 13.02 4.82 -4.03
C ASP A 54 14.27 4.24 -3.32
N TYR A 55 14.10 3.19 -2.56
CA TYR A 55 15.16 2.50 -1.84
C TYR A 55 15.99 1.61 -2.76
N ASP A 56 17.29 1.47 -2.43
CA ASP A 56 18.20 0.54 -3.08
C ASP A 56 17.89 -0.89 -2.64
N GLU A 57 17.75 -1.78 -3.61
CA GLU A 57 17.30 -3.15 -3.41
C GLU A 57 18.25 -3.95 -2.50
N ARG A 58 19.56 -3.86 -2.71
CA ARG A 58 20.56 -4.62 -1.93
C ARG A 58 20.58 -4.19 -0.47
N SER A 59 20.55 -2.90 -0.22
CA SER A 59 20.54 -2.37 1.15
C SER A 59 19.22 -2.66 1.88
N LEU A 60 18.11 -2.70 1.15
CA LEU A 60 16.81 -3.07 1.70
C LEU A 60 16.76 -4.56 2.07
N LEU A 61 17.27 -5.46 1.21
CA LEU A 61 17.40 -6.89 1.51
C LEU A 61 18.26 -7.14 2.75
N ALA A 62 19.41 -6.45 2.86
CA ALA A 62 20.27 -6.55 4.04
C ALA A 62 19.56 -6.11 5.33
N GLU A 63 18.73 -5.06 5.26
CA GLU A 63 17.92 -4.61 6.40
C GLU A 63 16.81 -5.62 6.76
N TYR A 64 16.19 -6.26 5.78
CA TYR A 64 15.20 -7.30 6.02
C TYR A 64 15.81 -8.50 6.77
N GLU A 65 16.98 -8.94 6.35
CA GLU A 65 17.70 -10.04 7.02
C GLU A 65 18.11 -9.62 8.44
N ARG A 66 18.72 -8.45 8.60
CA ARG A 66 19.18 -7.94 9.89
C ARG A 66 18.04 -7.78 10.90
N SER A 67 16.87 -7.32 10.46
CA SER A 67 15.73 -7.03 11.33
C SER A 67 14.88 -8.25 11.65
N GLY A 68 15.11 -9.42 11.01
CA GLY A 68 14.23 -10.58 11.10
C GLY A 68 12.84 -10.29 10.50
N PHE A 69 12.80 -9.51 9.42
CA PHE A 69 11.56 -9.00 8.84
C PHE A 69 10.62 -10.12 8.37
N TYR A 70 11.15 -11.18 7.82
CA TYR A 70 10.36 -12.30 7.28
C TYR A 70 9.49 -12.97 8.35
N ASP A 71 10.06 -13.25 9.52
CA ASP A 71 9.32 -13.84 10.64
C ASP A 71 8.29 -12.86 11.21
N LYS A 72 8.66 -11.59 11.33
CA LYS A 72 7.76 -10.54 11.80
C LYS A 72 6.57 -10.37 10.86
N LEU A 73 6.79 -10.37 9.54
CA LEU A 73 5.74 -10.30 8.53
C LEU A 73 4.79 -11.49 8.67
N SER A 74 5.33 -12.72 8.68
CA SER A 74 4.52 -13.93 8.79
C SER A 74 3.71 -13.98 10.08
N ASN A 75 4.33 -13.68 11.21
CA ASN A 75 3.66 -13.64 12.51
C ASN A 75 2.58 -12.54 12.57
N THR A 76 2.81 -11.38 11.94
CA THR A 76 1.83 -10.31 11.88
C THR A 76 0.62 -10.71 11.04
N VAL A 77 0.82 -11.31 9.86
CA VAL A 77 -0.29 -11.75 9.01
C VAL A 77 -1.13 -12.82 9.70
N VAL A 78 -0.49 -13.77 10.39
CA VAL A 78 -1.22 -14.78 11.20
C VAL A 78 -2.08 -14.12 12.28
N LYS A 79 -1.54 -13.13 13.02
CA LYS A 79 -2.29 -12.39 14.03
C LYS A 79 -3.45 -11.58 13.43
N VAL A 80 -3.26 -11.02 12.24
CA VAL A 80 -4.30 -10.27 11.51
C VAL A 80 -5.44 -11.20 11.10
N LEU A 81 -5.14 -12.41 10.65
CA LEU A 81 -6.15 -13.41 10.27
C LEU A 81 -6.91 -13.98 11.48
N GLN A 82 -6.23 -14.12 12.62
CA GLN A 82 -6.76 -14.70 13.84
C GLN A 82 -6.52 -13.75 15.03
N PRO A 83 -7.20 -12.60 15.09
CA PRO A 83 -7.03 -11.67 16.18
C PRO A 83 -7.54 -12.29 17.48
N LYS A 84 -6.82 -12.06 18.60
CA LYS A 84 -7.22 -12.54 19.93
C LYS A 84 -8.55 -11.91 20.39
N SER A 85 -8.86 -10.72 19.89
CA SER A 85 -10.11 -10.00 20.09
C SER A 85 -10.48 -9.28 18.79
N GLY A 86 -11.80 -9.13 18.55
CA GLY A 86 -12.31 -8.44 17.37
C GLY A 86 -12.75 -9.40 16.24
N ILE A 87 -13.07 -8.83 15.10
CA ILE A 87 -13.64 -9.54 13.95
C ILE A 87 -12.50 -10.08 13.07
N PRO A 88 -12.49 -11.40 12.73
CA PRO A 88 -11.55 -11.97 11.79
C PRO A 88 -11.59 -11.28 10.43
N ARG A 89 -10.42 -11.05 9.82
CA ARG A 89 -10.33 -10.40 8.52
C ARG A 89 -10.85 -11.32 7.41
N LYS A 90 -11.59 -10.73 6.48
CA LYS A 90 -12.21 -11.46 5.37
C LYS A 90 -11.22 -11.80 4.27
N GLY A 91 -10.22 -10.92 4.06
CA GLY A 91 -9.15 -11.13 3.10
C GLY A 91 -7.99 -10.16 3.36
N VAL A 92 -6.77 -10.63 3.20
CA VAL A 92 -5.55 -9.85 3.43
C VAL A 92 -4.74 -9.74 2.15
N LEU A 93 -4.54 -8.51 1.67
CA LEU A 93 -3.64 -8.22 0.55
C LEU A 93 -2.31 -7.70 1.11
N VAL A 94 -1.23 -8.40 0.85
CA VAL A 94 0.12 -8.05 1.33
C VAL A 94 0.93 -7.47 0.19
N PHE A 95 1.41 -6.24 0.33
CA PHE A 95 2.34 -5.63 -0.62
C PHE A 95 3.77 -5.90 -0.16
N THR A 96 4.50 -6.71 -0.91
CA THR A 96 5.90 -7.07 -0.67
C THR A 96 6.82 -6.37 -1.67
N ALA A 97 8.09 -6.19 -1.31
CA ALA A 97 9.10 -5.60 -2.19
C ALA A 97 9.67 -6.64 -3.15
N PHE A 98 9.88 -7.88 -2.67
CA PHE A 98 10.55 -8.94 -3.40
C PHE A 98 9.73 -10.24 -3.40
N THR A 99 9.99 -11.09 -4.37
CA THR A 99 9.34 -12.42 -4.47
C THR A 99 9.77 -13.35 -3.33
N ARG A 100 10.99 -13.17 -2.79
CA ARG A 100 11.52 -13.99 -1.70
C ARG A 100 10.64 -13.90 -0.44
N GLU A 101 10.33 -12.69 0.04
CA GLU A 101 9.50 -12.53 1.23
C GLU A 101 8.04 -12.95 0.99
N ALA A 102 7.52 -12.70 -0.22
CA ALA A 102 6.19 -13.16 -0.60
C ALA A 102 6.10 -14.69 -0.53
N ARG A 103 7.13 -15.39 -1.03
CA ARG A 103 7.20 -16.86 -1.01
C ARG A 103 7.29 -17.39 0.41
N GLN A 104 8.24 -16.88 1.22
CA GLN A 104 8.38 -17.30 2.62
C GLN A 104 7.08 -17.07 3.43
N LEU A 105 6.39 -15.96 3.21
CA LEU A 105 5.10 -15.68 3.81
C LEU A 105 4.07 -16.75 3.42
N VAL A 106 3.93 -17.01 2.14
CA VAL A 106 2.90 -17.94 1.63
C VAL A 106 3.20 -19.37 2.08
N ASP A 107 4.45 -19.83 2.00
CA ASP A 107 4.87 -21.16 2.48
C ASP A 107 4.55 -21.33 3.97
N LYS A 108 4.84 -20.31 4.78
CA LYS A 108 4.51 -20.31 6.21
C LYS A 108 3.01 -20.39 6.46
N LEU A 109 2.21 -19.61 5.74
CA LEU A 109 0.76 -19.61 5.88
C LEU A 109 0.15 -20.95 5.46
N GLN A 110 0.60 -21.52 4.35
CA GLN A 110 0.15 -22.83 3.86
C GLN A 110 0.52 -23.96 4.85
N SER A 111 1.69 -23.91 5.47
CA SER A 111 2.07 -24.87 6.54
C SER A 111 1.17 -24.79 7.77
N LEU A 112 0.45 -23.70 7.96
CA LEU A 112 -0.55 -23.48 9.01
C LEU A 112 -1.99 -23.75 8.53
N GLY A 113 -2.17 -24.31 7.34
CA GLY A 113 -3.48 -24.60 6.75
C GLY A 113 -4.23 -23.37 6.22
N VAL A 114 -3.55 -22.24 6.07
CA VAL A 114 -4.15 -21.03 5.49
C VAL A 114 -3.95 -21.03 3.97
N ASN A 115 -5.03 -20.98 3.21
CA ASN A 115 -4.95 -20.85 1.76
C ASN A 115 -4.44 -19.46 1.36
N ALA A 116 -3.22 -19.40 0.84
CA ALA A 116 -2.53 -18.18 0.43
C ALA A 116 -1.87 -18.38 -0.94
N ALA A 117 -1.75 -17.28 -1.71
CA ALA A 117 -1.15 -17.29 -3.04
C ALA A 117 -0.24 -16.08 -3.28
N ILE A 118 0.64 -16.19 -4.26
CA ILE A 118 1.54 -15.13 -4.71
C ILE A 118 1.09 -14.64 -6.08
N VAL A 119 1.11 -13.32 -6.28
CA VAL A 119 0.94 -12.69 -7.58
C VAL A 119 2.11 -11.76 -7.87
N THR A 120 2.79 -11.98 -8.98
CA THR A 120 3.94 -11.19 -9.44
C THR A 120 3.74 -10.72 -10.88
N GLY A 121 4.69 -9.95 -11.41
CA GLY A 121 4.73 -9.59 -12.84
C GLY A 121 4.85 -10.80 -13.77
N GLU A 122 5.46 -11.88 -13.30
CA GLU A 122 5.70 -13.12 -14.06
C GLU A 122 4.51 -14.09 -14.00
N THR A 123 3.54 -13.88 -13.07
CA THR A 123 2.36 -14.74 -12.96
C THR A 123 1.53 -14.66 -14.24
N PRO A 124 1.31 -15.81 -14.95
CA PRO A 124 0.53 -15.84 -16.17
C PRO A 124 -0.87 -15.25 -15.99
N LYS A 125 -1.40 -14.60 -17.02
CA LYS A 125 -2.69 -13.88 -16.91
C LYS A 125 -3.83 -14.78 -16.40
N LYS A 126 -3.98 -15.97 -16.95
CA LYS A 126 -5.04 -16.92 -16.55
C LYS A 126 -4.89 -17.37 -15.09
N GLU A 127 -3.67 -17.65 -14.65
CA GLU A 127 -3.39 -18.03 -13.25
C GLU A 127 -3.68 -16.85 -12.31
N ARG A 128 -3.25 -15.65 -12.68
CA ARG A 128 -3.53 -14.42 -11.91
C ARG A 128 -5.03 -14.19 -11.74
N GLU A 129 -5.79 -14.34 -12.82
CA GLU A 129 -7.25 -14.22 -12.81
C GLU A 129 -7.88 -15.26 -11.88
N ALA A 130 -7.44 -16.52 -11.94
CA ALA A 130 -7.92 -17.59 -11.06
C ALA A 130 -7.62 -17.30 -9.57
N ILE A 131 -6.40 -16.86 -9.25
CA ILE A 131 -6.00 -16.47 -7.89
C ILE A 131 -6.89 -15.32 -7.39
N LEU A 132 -7.08 -14.29 -8.19
CA LEU A 132 -7.85 -13.11 -7.79
C LEU A 132 -9.35 -13.43 -7.63
N GLU A 133 -9.92 -14.27 -8.47
CA GLU A 133 -11.30 -14.73 -8.29
C GLU A 133 -11.46 -15.62 -7.06
N GLY A 134 -10.51 -16.54 -6.78
CA GLY A 134 -10.49 -17.30 -5.53
C GLY A 134 -10.36 -16.41 -4.30
N PHE A 135 -9.59 -15.32 -4.39
CA PHE A 135 -9.48 -14.32 -3.33
C PHE A 135 -10.79 -13.55 -3.10
N LYS A 136 -11.47 -13.14 -4.16
CA LYS A 136 -12.79 -12.48 -4.08
C LYS A 136 -13.87 -13.42 -3.48
N ARG A 137 -13.82 -14.71 -3.83
CA ARG A 137 -14.72 -15.73 -3.25
C ARG A 137 -14.32 -16.14 -1.83
N ARG A 138 -13.23 -15.59 -1.27
CA ARG A 138 -12.68 -15.90 0.06
C ARG A 138 -12.18 -17.36 0.21
N GLU A 139 -11.96 -18.06 -0.87
CA GLU A 139 -11.28 -19.35 -0.93
C GLU A 139 -9.80 -19.19 -0.62
N ILE A 140 -9.18 -18.17 -1.19
CA ILE A 140 -7.84 -17.71 -0.83
C ILE A 140 -7.98 -16.58 0.21
N LYS A 141 -7.33 -16.72 1.34
CA LYS A 141 -7.40 -15.75 2.46
C LYS A 141 -6.35 -14.65 2.38
N VAL A 142 -5.19 -14.97 1.81
CA VAL A 142 -4.07 -14.04 1.69
C VAL A 142 -3.52 -14.06 0.28
N VAL A 143 -3.34 -12.88 -0.30
CA VAL A 143 -2.58 -12.71 -1.54
C VAL A 143 -1.36 -11.85 -1.26
N ALA A 144 -0.17 -12.43 -1.42
CA ALA A 144 1.09 -11.70 -1.43
C ALA A 144 1.37 -11.17 -2.84
N ASN A 145 1.54 -9.86 -2.95
CA ASN A 145 1.68 -9.16 -4.23
C ASN A 145 3.04 -8.48 -4.36
N VAL A 146 3.72 -8.75 -5.48
CA VAL A 146 4.99 -8.11 -5.83
C VAL A 146 4.79 -7.25 -7.07
N GLY A 147 4.62 -5.94 -6.87
CA GLY A 147 4.67 -4.92 -7.93
C GLY A 147 3.49 -4.81 -8.90
N VAL A 148 2.43 -5.63 -8.78
CA VAL A 148 1.38 -5.69 -9.82
C VAL A 148 -0.02 -5.25 -9.42
N LEU A 149 -0.49 -5.49 -8.21
CA LEU A 149 -1.86 -5.18 -7.79
C LEU A 149 -2.06 -3.75 -7.26
N THR A 150 -1.12 -2.87 -7.50
CA THR A 150 -1.24 -1.44 -7.19
C THR A 150 -2.22 -0.72 -8.10
N THR A 151 -2.45 -1.26 -9.31
CA THR A 151 -3.43 -0.76 -10.30
C THR A 151 -4.23 -1.92 -10.88
N GLY A 152 -5.43 -1.63 -11.41
CA GLY A 152 -6.23 -2.60 -12.18
C GLY A 152 -6.91 -3.72 -11.37
N PHE A 153 -6.68 -3.84 -10.06
CA PHE A 153 -7.36 -4.82 -9.22
C PHE A 153 -8.54 -4.17 -8.49
N ASP A 154 -9.73 -4.66 -8.75
CA ASP A 154 -10.96 -4.19 -8.12
C ASP A 154 -11.57 -5.27 -7.22
N TYR A 155 -11.58 -4.99 -5.90
CA TYR A 155 -12.22 -5.81 -4.88
C TYR A 155 -12.71 -4.92 -3.74
N PRO A 156 -13.91 -4.32 -3.84
CA PRO A 156 -14.43 -3.40 -2.83
C PRO A 156 -14.56 -4.01 -1.44
N ALA A 157 -14.87 -5.31 -1.35
CA ALA A 157 -14.98 -6.02 -0.07
C ALA A 157 -13.62 -6.33 0.62
N LEU A 158 -12.47 -6.00 0.01
CA LEU A 158 -11.16 -6.13 0.64
C LEU A 158 -11.08 -5.23 1.87
N ASP A 159 -10.91 -5.83 3.03
CA ASP A 159 -10.89 -5.11 4.30
C ASP A 159 -9.48 -4.85 4.86
N THR A 160 -8.45 -5.60 4.44
CA THR A 160 -7.13 -5.49 5.04
C THR A 160 -6.00 -5.42 4.02
N VAL A 161 -5.15 -4.43 4.19
CA VAL A 161 -3.88 -4.28 3.45
C VAL A 161 -2.72 -4.30 4.43
N VAL A 162 -1.72 -5.15 4.15
CA VAL A 162 -0.45 -5.19 4.87
C VAL A 162 0.64 -4.58 3.99
N LEU A 163 1.29 -3.55 4.51
CA LEU A 163 2.40 -2.86 3.85
C LEU A 163 3.72 -3.47 4.33
N ALA A 164 4.28 -4.38 3.56
CA ALA A 164 5.58 -5.01 3.77
C ALA A 164 6.66 -4.45 2.83
N ARG A 165 6.30 -3.47 2.01
CA ARG A 165 7.18 -2.76 1.08
C ARG A 165 7.34 -1.31 1.50
N PRO A 166 8.53 -0.88 1.96
CA PRO A 166 8.82 0.54 2.13
C PRO A 166 8.90 1.24 0.77
N THR A 167 8.50 2.50 0.71
CA THR A 167 8.63 3.31 -0.49
C THR A 167 8.85 4.78 -0.16
N LYS A 168 9.53 5.49 -1.07
CA LYS A 168 9.63 6.95 -1.07
C LYS A 168 8.55 7.61 -1.93
N SER A 169 7.77 6.82 -2.66
CA SER A 169 6.72 7.29 -3.55
C SER A 169 5.39 7.43 -2.80
N LEU A 170 4.96 8.68 -2.55
CA LEU A 170 3.61 8.96 -2.02
C LEU A 170 2.52 8.35 -2.91
N GLY A 171 2.70 8.39 -4.24
CA GLY A 171 1.73 7.82 -5.16
C GLY A 171 1.61 6.30 -5.05
N LEU A 172 2.71 5.59 -4.81
CA LEU A 172 2.67 4.15 -4.58
C LEU A 172 2.01 3.83 -3.24
N TYR A 173 2.37 4.55 -2.18
CA TYR A 173 1.72 4.42 -0.87
C TYR A 173 0.20 4.60 -0.97
N TYR A 174 -0.23 5.68 -1.63
CA TYR A 174 -1.65 5.97 -1.85
C TYR A 174 -2.36 4.86 -2.64
N GLN A 175 -1.73 4.31 -3.67
CA GLN A 175 -2.29 3.21 -4.45
C GLN A 175 -2.45 1.92 -3.63
N MET A 176 -1.49 1.61 -2.76
CA MET A 176 -1.55 0.45 -1.88
C MET A 176 -2.68 0.60 -0.85
N VAL A 177 -2.74 1.71 -0.13
CA VAL A 177 -3.81 2.02 0.83
C VAL A 177 -5.17 2.10 0.13
N GLY A 178 -5.21 2.64 -1.08
CA GLY A 178 -6.39 2.76 -1.92
C GLY A 178 -7.10 1.44 -2.24
N ARG A 179 -6.49 0.29 -1.97
CA ARG A 179 -7.16 -1.01 -2.11
C ARG A 179 -8.15 -1.28 -0.97
N ALA A 180 -7.89 -0.78 0.24
CA ALA A 180 -8.77 -0.98 1.40
C ALA A 180 -9.79 0.14 1.60
N ILE A 181 -9.57 1.34 1.04
CA ILE A 181 -10.45 2.51 1.25
C ILE A 181 -11.76 2.47 0.46
N ARG A 182 -11.92 1.53 -0.47
CA ARG A 182 -13.13 1.45 -1.29
C ARG A 182 -14.35 1.17 -0.45
N PRO A 183 -15.49 1.86 -0.70
CA PRO A 183 -16.70 1.66 0.07
C PRO A 183 -17.29 0.27 -0.21
N PHE A 184 -17.75 -0.37 0.84
CA PHE A 184 -18.51 -1.60 0.80
C PHE A 184 -19.34 -1.69 2.08
N GLU A 185 -20.54 -2.23 2.00
CA GLU A 185 -21.48 -2.28 3.12
C GLU A 185 -20.87 -2.96 4.36
N GLY A 186 -20.92 -2.28 5.50
CA GLY A 186 -20.43 -2.77 6.78
C GLY A 186 -18.92 -3.05 6.82
N LYS A 187 -18.14 -2.33 6.01
CA LYS A 187 -16.68 -2.51 5.94
C LYS A 187 -15.92 -1.27 6.39
N ASP A 188 -14.97 -1.47 7.28
CA ASP A 188 -13.84 -0.58 7.51
C ASP A 188 -12.58 -1.15 6.86
N GLY A 189 -11.70 -0.28 6.42
CA GLY A 189 -10.40 -0.65 5.89
C GLY A 189 -9.32 -0.69 6.98
N TRP A 190 -8.47 -1.70 6.95
CA TRP A 190 -7.39 -1.89 7.91
C TRP A 190 -6.04 -1.86 7.21
N ILE A 191 -5.18 -0.96 7.66
CA ILE A 191 -3.83 -0.81 7.14
C ILE A 191 -2.85 -1.22 8.23
N VAL A 192 -2.08 -2.27 7.96
CA VAL A 192 -1.04 -2.75 8.87
C VAL A 192 0.32 -2.46 8.22
N ASP A 193 1.06 -1.52 8.76
CA ASP A 193 2.35 -1.10 8.20
C ASP A 193 3.52 -1.65 9.02
N LEU A 194 4.35 -2.49 8.38
CA LEU A 194 5.61 -2.99 8.93
C LEU A 194 6.83 -2.26 8.37
N SER A 195 6.61 -1.39 7.39
CA SER A 195 7.66 -0.86 6.51
C SER A 195 7.92 0.64 6.67
N GLY A 196 7.21 1.31 7.60
CA GLY A 196 7.44 2.72 7.92
C GLY A 196 6.84 3.72 6.93
N ASN A 197 5.94 3.29 6.08
CA ASN A 197 5.25 4.20 5.15
C ASN A 197 4.30 5.14 5.89
N TYR A 198 3.58 4.64 6.90
CA TYR A 198 2.69 5.47 7.73
C TYR A 198 3.46 6.54 8.50
N SER A 199 4.57 6.19 9.13
CA SER A 199 5.45 7.16 9.79
C SER A 199 5.96 8.23 8.82
N ARG A 200 6.17 7.87 7.54
CA ARG A 200 6.67 8.79 6.50
C ARG A 200 5.57 9.69 5.92
N PHE A 201 4.40 9.13 5.60
CA PHE A 201 3.36 9.82 4.82
C PHE A 201 2.13 10.19 5.65
N GLY A 202 1.92 9.56 6.79
CA GLY A 202 0.74 9.73 7.63
C GLY A 202 -0.50 9.01 7.10
N ASN A 203 -1.64 9.34 7.69
CA ASN A 203 -2.95 8.86 7.22
C ASN A 203 -3.28 9.50 5.88
N VAL A 204 -3.78 8.72 4.92
CA VAL A 204 -4.22 9.26 3.63
C VAL A 204 -5.39 10.23 3.76
N ALA A 205 -6.18 10.15 4.82
CA ALA A 205 -7.24 11.11 5.14
C ALA A 205 -6.71 12.51 5.44
N ASP A 206 -5.46 12.61 5.94
CA ASP A 206 -4.79 13.88 6.24
C ASP A 206 -4.12 14.50 5.00
N LEU A 207 -4.13 13.76 3.87
CA LEU A 207 -3.55 14.28 2.63
C LEU A 207 -4.46 15.33 2.03
N PHE A 208 -3.91 16.50 1.76
CA PHE A 208 -4.63 17.53 1.04
C PHE A 208 -3.76 18.19 -0.04
N ILE A 209 -4.40 18.56 -1.12
CA ILE A 209 -3.76 19.26 -2.23
C ILE A 209 -4.09 20.73 -2.09
N SER A 210 -3.05 21.57 -2.02
CA SER A 210 -3.19 23.01 -1.87
C SER A 210 -2.13 23.76 -2.67
N ARG A 211 -2.37 25.04 -2.88
CA ARG A 211 -1.37 25.98 -3.42
C ARG A 211 -0.68 26.69 -2.27
N PRO A 212 0.64 26.64 -2.14
CA PRO A 212 1.35 27.49 -1.18
C PRO A 212 1.03 28.98 -1.44
N PRO A 213 0.92 29.80 -0.39
CA PRO A 213 0.73 31.24 -0.54
C PRO A 213 1.78 31.86 -1.47
N GLY A 214 1.34 32.78 -2.35
CA GLY A 214 2.24 33.46 -3.30
C GLY A 214 2.70 32.60 -4.49
N THR A 215 2.19 31.38 -4.68
CA THR A 215 2.55 30.51 -5.82
C THR A 215 1.33 30.13 -6.66
N THR A 216 1.58 29.81 -7.94
CA THR A 216 0.57 29.22 -8.83
C THR A 216 0.63 27.69 -8.84
N LYS A 217 1.51 27.11 -8.03
CA LYS A 217 1.87 25.69 -8.06
C LYS A 217 1.15 24.92 -6.97
N TRP A 218 0.64 23.74 -7.28
CA TRP A 218 -0.01 22.85 -6.34
C TRP A 218 0.98 21.88 -5.71
N ALA A 219 0.81 21.57 -4.44
CA ALA A 219 1.57 20.54 -3.73
C ALA A 219 0.66 19.67 -2.86
N VAL A 220 1.14 18.49 -2.48
CA VAL A 220 0.47 17.61 -1.54
C VAL A 220 1.08 17.79 -0.15
N TYR A 221 0.23 17.93 0.84
CA TYR A 221 0.58 18.11 2.23
C TYR A 221 -0.03 17.02 3.10
N SER A 222 0.60 16.74 4.22
CA SER A 222 0.04 15.99 5.34
C SER A 222 0.47 16.66 6.65
N ARG A 223 -0.48 16.91 7.54
CA ARG A 223 -0.22 17.52 8.87
C ARG A 223 0.67 18.76 8.82
N GLY A 224 0.45 19.64 7.84
CA GLY A 224 1.23 20.86 7.66
C GLY A 224 2.57 20.68 6.96
N THR A 225 3.01 19.47 6.69
CA THR A 225 4.28 19.18 5.99
C THR A 225 4.03 18.93 4.51
N GLN A 226 4.80 19.59 3.65
CA GLN A 226 4.77 19.33 2.22
C GLN A 226 5.47 17.99 1.91
N LEU A 227 4.73 17.07 1.30
CA LEU A 227 5.22 15.72 0.98
C LEU A 227 5.79 15.62 -0.45
N THR A 228 5.47 16.53 -1.33
CA THR A 228 5.92 16.51 -2.72
C THR A 228 6.82 17.69 -3.02
N ASN A 229 8.04 17.41 -3.49
CA ASN A 229 8.93 18.43 -4.06
C ASN A 229 8.49 18.85 -5.48
N VAL A 230 7.54 18.10 -6.04
CA VAL A 230 7.06 18.24 -7.39
C VAL A 230 5.71 18.92 -7.35
N VAL A 231 5.71 20.13 -7.79
CA VAL A 231 4.56 21.01 -7.81
C VAL A 231 3.70 20.72 -9.03
N LEU A 232 2.42 20.52 -8.83
CA LEU A 232 1.43 20.48 -9.91
C LEU A 232 1.31 21.90 -10.52
N ILE A 233 1.43 22.02 -11.81
CA ILE A 233 1.27 23.32 -12.52
C ILE A 233 -0.18 23.46 -12.93
#